data_5fd28581b6a5aa5807732e831611491a
#
_entry.id   5fd28581b6a5aa5807732e831611491a
#
_cell.length_a   1.000
_cell.length_b   1.000
_cell.length_c   1.000
_cell.angle_alpha   90.00
_cell.angle_beta   90.00
_cell.angle_gamma   90.00
#
_symmetry.space_group_name_H-M   'P 1'
#
loop_
_entity.id
_entity.type
_entity.pdbx_description
1 polymer ?
#
loop_
_entity_poly.entity_id
_entity_poly.type
_entity_poly.pdbx_seq_one_letter_code
_entity_poly.pdbx_strand_id
1 'polypeptide(L)'
;QMCIRDRVKRLWVERNKDGSWDAFSDDGAHIKFGKGRGVFTPGDLMKIALAGCAALSSQFAIEHTLSDGKGARIVVDGTYDADSDAYINFNEQVVVDATDAKLSEEDANKLKERVTRHIEKGCTVKHTYVQETPVRMDVTVRR
;
A
#
# COMPACT_ATOMS: atom_id res chain seq x y z
N GLN A 1 -13.85 3.06 -8.11
CA GLN A 1 -13.54 2.76 -9.47
C GLN A 1 -12.26 3.43 -9.88
N MET A 2 -11.30 2.61 -10.20
CA MET A 2 -10.02 3.08 -10.72
C MET A 2 -10.29 3.65 -12.08
N CYS A 3 -10.25 4.89 -12.16
CA CYS A 3 -10.91 5.47 -13.25
C CYS A 3 -9.98 6.31 -14.08
N ILE A 4 -10.59 7.01 -14.97
CA ILE A 4 -9.92 7.90 -15.90
C ILE A 4 -9.02 8.88 -15.16
N ARG A 5 -9.42 9.33 -13.95
CA ARG A 5 -8.62 10.25 -13.17
C ARG A 5 -7.22 9.70 -12.89
N ASP A 6 -7.13 8.43 -12.47
CA ASP A 6 -5.84 7.83 -12.15
C ASP A 6 -4.96 7.68 -13.37
N ARG A 7 -5.57 7.47 -14.54
CA ARG A 7 -4.82 7.33 -15.77
C ARG A 7 -4.20 8.64 -16.26
N VAL A 8 -4.74 9.80 -15.83
CA VAL A 8 -4.19 11.09 -16.23
C VAL A 8 -3.32 11.72 -15.17
N LYS A 9 -3.28 11.13 -13.96
CA LYS A 9 -2.44 11.63 -12.90
C LYS A 9 -0.97 11.32 -13.22
N ARG A 10 -0.14 12.35 -13.22
CA ARG A 10 1.28 12.19 -13.48
C ARG A 10 2.04 12.04 -12.19
N LEU A 11 2.96 11.07 -12.20
CA LEU A 11 3.85 10.80 -11.09
C LEU A 11 5.28 10.76 -11.63
N TRP A 12 6.22 11.33 -10.88
CA TRP A 12 7.62 11.32 -11.31
C TRP A 12 8.54 11.38 -10.11
N VAL A 13 9.80 11.05 -10.32
CA VAL A 13 10.83 11.16 -9.30
C VAL A 13 11.96 12.03 -9.82
N GLU A 14 12.60 12.77 -8.92
CA GLU A 14 13.71 13.64 -9.25
C GLU A 14 14.78 13.55 -8.19
N ARG A 15 16.03 13.65 -8.61
CA ARG A 15 17.15 13.75 -7.69
C ARG A 15 17.42 15.21 -7.39
N ASN A 16 17.60 15.52 -6.13
CA ASN A 16 17.92 16.87 -5.67
C ASN A 16 19.42 17.13 -5.76
N LYS A 17 19.80 18.41 -5.71
CA LYS A 17 21.22 18.79 -5.77
C LYS A 17 22.02 18.21 -4.62
N ASP A 18 21.41 17.99 -3.47
CA ASP A 18 22.07 17.42 -2.31
C ASP A 18 22.18 15.89 -2.37
N GLY A 19 21.70 15.28 -3.45
CA GLY A 19 21.77 13.84 -3.65
C GLY A 19 20.57 13.05 -3.12
N SER A 20 19.65 13.72 -2.45
CA SER A 20 18.42 13.07 -1.99
C SER A 20 17.42 12.95 -3.16
N TRP A 21 16.37 12.15 -2.96
CA TRP A 21 15.35 11.91 -3.96
C TRP A 21 13.98 12.25 -3.43
N ASP A 22 13.13 12.74 -4.31
CA ASP A 22 11.73 13.02 -4.02
C ASP A 22 10.84 12.44 -5.09
N ALA A 23 9.65 12.03 -4.68
CA ALA A 23 8.58 11.62 -5.58
C ALA A 23 7.47 12.65 -5.51
N PHE A 24 6.86 12.91 -6.65
CA PHE A 24 5.86 13.96 -6.80
C PHE A 24 4.65 13.47 -7.58
N SER A 25 3.54 14.14 -7.37
CA SER A 25 2.40 14.05 -8.26
C SER A 25 2.02 15.43 -8.76
N ASP A 26 1.30 15.50 -9.87
CA ASP A 26 0.87 16.78 -10.42
C ASP A 26 -0.24 17.46 -9.60
N ASP A 27 -0.82 16.74 -8.63
CA ASP A 27 -1.82 17.33 -7.72
C ASP A 27 -1.24 17.67 -6.34
N GLY A 28 0.09 17.70 -6.22
CA GLY A 28 0.76 18.22 -5.02
C GLY A 28 1.21 17.20 -3.99
N ALA A 29 1.03 15.91 -4.23
CA ALA A 29 1.55 14.89 -3.32
C ALA A 29 3.07 14.80 -3.44
N HIS A 30 3.74 14.52 -2.31
CA HIS A 30 5.20 14.56 -2.27
C HIS A 30 5.71 13.69 -1.14
N ILE A 31 6.73 12.87 -1.41
CA ILE A 31 7.45 12.14 -0.37
C ILE A 31 8.94 12.05 -0.70
N LYS A 32 9.75 11.97 0.34
CA LYS A 32 11.17 11.65 0.19
C LYS A 32 11.35 10.15 0.20
N PHE A 33 12.30 9.67 -0.59
CA PHE A 33 12.65 8.25 -0.60
C PHE A 33 14.14 8.11 -0.90
N GLY A 34 14.66 6.91 -0.76
CA GLY A 34 16.06 6.64 -1.08
C GLY A 34 16.61 5.53 -0.22
N LYS A 35 17.89 5.66 0.12
CA LYS A 35 18.56 4.71 0.99
C LYS A 35 18.93 5.43 2.27
N GLY A 36 19.00 4.69 3.35
CA GLY A 36 19.45 5.24 4.61
C GLY A 36 18.35 5.29 5.65
N ARG A 37 18.72 5.82 6.78
CA ARG A 37 17.86 5.84 7.94
C ARG A 37 16.81 6.94 7.82
N GLY A 38 15.57 6.59 8.14
CA GLY A 38 14.51 7.57 8.20
C GLY A 38 13.83 7.88 6.87
N VAL A 39 14.21 7.20 5.80
CA VAL A 39 13.56 7.33 4.50
C VAL A 39 13.09 5.96 4.02
N PHE A 40 12.07 5.96 3.19
CA PHE A 40 11.58 4.74 2.58
C PHE A 40 12.40 4.41 1.34
N THR A 41 12.77 3.14 1.21
CA THR A 41 13.35 2.63 -0.04
C THR A 41 12.21 2.30 -1.01
N PRO A 42 12.49 2.12 -2.31
CA PRO A 42 11.45 1.64 -3.22
C PRO A 42 10.83 0.31 -2.79
N GLY A 43 11.63 -0.61 -2.22
CA GLY A 43 11.10 -1.85 -1.69
C GLY A 43 10.15 -1.63 -0.51
N ASP A 44 10.49 -0.68 0.38
CA ASP A 44 9.58 -0.29 1.46
C ASP A 44 8.27 0.26 0.90
N LEU A 45 8.35 1.06 -0.16
CA LEU A 45 7.16 1.65 -0.77
C LEU A 45 6.26 0.59 -1.41
N MET A 46 6.83 -0.48 -1.96
CA MET A 46 6.02 -1.60 -2.46
C MET A 46 5.21 -2.24 -1.33
N LYS A 47 5.86 -2.44 -0.18
CA LYS A 47 5.19 -3.01 1.00
C LYS A 47 4.12 -2.07 1.53
N ILE A 48 4.44 -0.78 1.62
CA ILE A 48 3.51 0.24 2.11
C ILE A 48 2.32 0.39 1.18
N ALA A 49 2.54 0.32 -0.14
CA ALA A 49 1.45 0.36 -1.11
C ALA A 49 0.46 -0.79 -0.86
N LEU A 50 0.98 -1.98 -0.63
CA LEU A 50 0.15 -3.14 -0.35
C LEU A 50 -0.65 -2.95 0.95
N ALA A 51 0.04 -2.59 2.03
CA ALA A 51 -0.59 -2.38 3.33
C ALA A 51 -1.59 -1.22 3.29
N GLY A 52 -1.22 -0.12 2.62
CA GLY A 52 -2.09 1.04 2.49
C GLY A 52 -3.36 0.74 1.71
N CYS A 53 -3.23 -0.04 0.65
CA CYS A 53 -4.38 -0.45 -0.14
C CYS A 53 -5.32 -1.33 0.67
N ALA A 54 -4.78 -2.26 1.46
CA ALA A 54 -5.58 -3.08 2.35
C ALA A 54 -6.27 -2.23 3.43
N ALA A 55 -5.56 -1.24 3.97
CA ALA A 55 -6.12 -0.34 4.97
C ALA A 55 -7.32 0.44 4.41
N LEU A 56 -7.16 1.02 3.24
CA LEU A 56 -8.22 1.78 2.59
C LEU A 56 -9.40 0.88 2.20
N SER A 57 -9.12 -0.32 1.70
CA SER A 57 -10.16 -1.27 1.28
C SER A 57 -11.02 -1.73 2.45
N SER A 58 -10.45 -1.81 3.65
CA SER A 58 -11.17 -2.29 4.83
C SER A 58 -11.78 -1.17 5.68
N GLN A 59 -11.43 0.08 5.41
CA GLN A 59 -11.81 1.20 6.25
C GLN A 59 -13.32 1.32 6.47
N PHE A 60 -14.08 1.24 5.41
CA PHE A 60 -15.54 1.38 5.49
C PHE A 60 -16.15 0.29 6.38
N ALA A 61 -15.72 -0.96 6.20
CA ALA A 61 -16.22 -2.07 6.99
C ALA A 61 -15.92 -1.89 8.48
N ILE A 62 -14.75 -1.39 8.79
CA ILE A 62 -14.33 -1.17 10.18
C ILE A 62 -15.12 -0.02 10.79
N GLU A 63 -15.23 1.09 10.11
CA GLU A 63 -15.97 2.26 10.61
C GLU A 63 -17.47 1.94 10.78
N HIS A 64 -18.02 1.17 9.87
CA HIS A 64 -19.43 0.80 9.95
C HIS A 64 -19.74 -0.04 11.19
N THR A 65 -18.81 -0.89 11.60
CA THR A 65 -19.01 -1.74 12.77
C THR A 65 -18.60 -1.05 14.07
N LEU A 66 -17.54 -0.28 14.05
CA LEU A 66 -17.00 0.33 15.27
C LEU A 66 -17.39 1.79 15.45
N SER A 67 -16.80 2.68 14.66
CA SER A 67 -17.15 4.11 14.67
C SER A 67 -16.24 4.82 13.67
N ASP A 68 -16.62 6.05 13.33
CA ASP A 68 -15.81 6.89 12.45
C ASP A 68 -14.41 7.08 13.02
N GLY A 69 -13.44 7.08 12.15
CA GLY A 69 -12.05 7.27 12.52
C GLY A 69 -11.32 6.00 12.95
N LYS A 70 -12.03 4.90 13.08
CA LYS A 70 -11.38 3.61 13.37
C LYS A 70 -10.86 3.00 12.08
N GLY A 71 -9.76 2.26 12.20
CA GLY A 71 -9.14 1.61 11.06
C GLY A 71 -8.20 0.51 11.51
N ALA A 72 -7.65 -0.19 10.55
CA ALA A 72 -6.68 -1.25 10.84
C ALA A 72 -5.28 -0.70 10.96
N ARG A 73 -4.47 -1.35 11.80
CA ARG A 73 -3.02 -1.20 11.77
C ARG A 73 -2.48 -2.43 11.04
N ILE A 74 -1.68 -2.21 10.03
CA ILE A 74 -1.18 -3.30 9.20
C ILE A 74 0.33 -3.30 9.22
N VAL A 75 0.91 -4.42 9.67
CA VAL A 75 2.34 -4.64 9.59
C VAL A 75 2.59 -5.48 8.34
N VAL A 76 3.53 -5.06 7.54
CA VAL A 76 3.83 -5.72 6.27
C VAL A 76 5.31 -6.02 6.19
N ASP A 77 5.65 -7.22 5.71
CA ASP A 77 7.03 -7.55 5.40
C ASP A 77 7.09 -8.31 4.09
N GLY A 78 8.28 -8.59 3.63
CA GLY A 78 8.49 -9.33 2.40
C GLY A 78 9.79 -10.11 2.46
N THR A 79 9.83 -11.22 1.76
CA THR A 79 11.05 -12.03 1.63
C THR A 79 11.72 -11.68 0.32
N TYR A 80 12.95 -11.18 0.43
CA TYR A 80 13.75 -10.83 -0.74
C TYR A 80 14.60 -12.03 -1.15
N ASP A 81 14.60 -12.32 -2.44
CA ASP A 81 15.43 -13.38 -3.00
C ASP A 81 16.55 -12.75 -3.83
N ALA A 82 17.79 -12.96 -3.38
CA ALA A 82 18.95 -12.34 -4.02
C ALA A 82 19.21 -12.91 -5.41
N ASP A 83 18.90 -14.17 -5.64
CA ASP A 83 19.17 -14.80 -6.94
C ASP A 83 18.30 -14.21 -8.04
N SER A 84 17.04 -13.97 -7.75
CA SER A 84 16.12 -13.35 -8.71
C SER A 84 16.07 -11.83 -8.60
N ASP A 85 16.71 -11.28 -7.56
CA ASP A 85 16.65 -9.85 -7.25
C ASP A 85 15.21 -9.36 -7.19
N ALA A 86 14.40 -10.06 -6.42
CA ALA A 86 12.97 -9.78 -6.32
C ALA A 86 12.42 -10.22 -4.98
N TYR A 87 11.30 -9.63 -4.59
CA TYR A 87 10.52 -10.15 -3.48
C TYR A 87 9.73 -11.35 -3.95
N ILE A 88 9.79 -12.44 -3.21
CA ILE A 88 9.11 -13.69 -3.57
C ILE A 88 7.81 -13.91 -2.78
N ASN A 89 7.61 -13.13 -1.73
CA ASN A 89 6.31 -13.08 -1.05
C ASN A 89 6.22 -11.78 -0.25
N PHE A 90 5.01 -11.44 0.11
CA PHE A 90 4.69 -10.39 1.07
C PHE A 90 3.75 -10.97 2.10
N ASN A 91 3.91 -10.55 3.35
CA ASN A 91 3.03 -10.96 4.43
C ASN A 91 2.43 -9.72 5.08
N GLU A 92 1.13 -9.76 5.31
CA GLU A 92 0.43 -8.67 5.99
C GLU A 92 -0.22 -9.21 7.25
N GLN A 93 -0.06 -8.48 8.33
CA GLN A 93 -0.77 -8.75 9.57
C GLN A 93 -1.70 -7.58 9.84
N VAL A 94 -2.98 -7.83 9.74
CA VAL A 94 -4.02 -6.81 9.87
C VAL A 94 -4.61 -6.90 11.26
N VAL A 95 -4.52 -5.83 12.02
CA VAL A 95 -5.03 -5.78 13.39
C VAL A 95 -6.05 -4.67 13.50
N VAL A 96 -7.26 -5.03 13.93
CA VAL A 96 -8.33 -4.08 14.22
C VAL A 96 -8.52 -4.06 15.72
N ASP A 97 -8.31 -2.90 16.33
CA ASP A 97 -8.52 -2.76 17.76
C ASP A 97 -9.98 -2.42 18.03
N ALA A 98 -10.71 -3.39 18.57
CA ALA A 98 -12.11 -3.24 18.92
C ALA A 98 -12.34 -3.39 20.42
N THR A 99 -11.31 -3.21 21.24
CA THR A 99 -11.41 -3.42 22.68
C THR A 99 -12.45 -2.52 23.32
N ASP A 100 -12.57 -1.27 22.85
CA ASP A 100 -13.55 -0.33 23.40
C ASP A 100 -15.00 -0.70 23.06
N ALA A 101 -15.20 -1.42 21.96
CA ALA A 101 -16.55 -1.79 21.52
C ALA A 101 -17.12 -3.00 22.25
N LYS A 102 -16.26 -3.75 22.94
CA LYS A 102 -16.65 -4.93 23.71
C LYS A 102 -17.52 -5.89 22.92
N LEU A 103 -17.06 -6.22 21.72
CA LEU A 103 -17.77 -7.12 20.83
C LEU A 103 -17.84 -8.51 21.41
N SER A 104 -18.93 -9.22 21.13
CA SER A 104 -18.99 -10.67 21.39
C SER A 104 -18.01 -11.36 20.45
N GLU A 105 -17.65 -12.61 20.79
CA GLU A 105 -16.80 -13.41 19.92
C GLU A 105 -17.41 -13.57 18.53
N GLU A 106 -18.73 -13.77 18.48
CA GLU A 106 -19.44 -13.89 17.20
C GLU A 106 -19.33 -12.62 16.37
N ASP A 107 -19.55 -11.46 16.98
CA ASP A 107 -19.48 -10.18 16.25
C ASP A 107 -18.05 -9.86 15.83
N ALA A 108 -17.06 -10.20 16.66
CA ALA A 108 -15.67 -10.04 16.30
C ALA A 108 -15.30 -10.90 15.09
N ASN A 109 -15.80 -12.14 15.04
CA ASN A 109 -15.57 -13.03 13.90
C ASN A 109 -16.25 -12.50 12.63
N LYS A 110 -17.44 -11.92 12.76
CA LYS A 110 -18.14 -11.32 11.62
C LYS A 110 -17.36 -10.12 11.08
N LEU A 111 -16.80 -9.31 11.98
CA LEU A 111 -15.97 -8.19 11.56
C LEU A 111 -14.72 -8.68 10.82
N LYS A 112 -14.06 -9.70 11.36
CA LYS A 112 -12.88 -10.29 10.71
C LYS A 112 -13.20 -10.79 9.32
N GLU A 113 -14.30 -11.50 9.14
CA GLU A 113 -14.72 -12.00 7.83
C GLU A 113 -15.00 -10.85 6.86
N ARG A 114 -15.66 -9.81 7.34
CA ARG A 114 -16.00 -8.65 6.52
C ARG A 114 -14.73 -7.90 6.07
N VAL A 115 -13.80 -7.68 6.99
CA VAL A 115 -12.53 -7.02 6.69
C VAL A 115 -11.76 -7.83 5.64
N THR A 116 -11.65 -9.14 5.86
CA THR A 116 -10.94 -10.04 4.93
C THR A 116 -11.55 -9.96 3.54
N ARG A 117 -12.86 -10.02 3.46
CA ARG A 117 -13.58 -10.00 2.18
C ARG A 117 -13.37 -8.68 1.44
N HIS A 118 -13.42 -7.55 2.17
CA HIS A 118 -13.20 -6.24 1.55
C HIS A 118 -11.79 -6.10 1.01
N ILE A 119 -10.81 -6.59 1.75
CA ILE A 119 -9.41 -6.54 1.28
C ILE A 119 -9.24 -7.43 0.04
N GLU A 120 -9.74 -8.64 0.08
CA GLU A 120 -9.61 -9.56 -1.05
C GLU A 120 -10.28 -9.02 -2.32
N LYS A 121 -11.41 -8.36 -2.17
CA LYS A 121 -12.14 -7.81 -3.30
C LYS A 121 -11.57 -6.49 -3.81
N GLY A 122 -11.11 -5.63 -2.90
CA GLY A 122 -10.82 -4.24 -3.23
C GLY A 122 -9.35 -3.86 -3.28
N CYS A 123 -8.44 -4.76 -2.96
CA CYS A 123 -7.03 -4.39 -2.93
C CYS A 123 -6.39 -4.49 -4.32
N THR A 124 -6.42 -3.38 -5.05
CA THR A 124 -5.84 -3.28 -6.39
C THR A 124 -4.37 -3.64 -6.39
N VAL A 125 -3.62 -3.20 -5.38
CA VAL A 125 -2.18 -3.47 -5.30
C VAL A 125 -1.94 -4.97 -5.19
N LYS A 126 -2.70 -5.66 -4.32
CA LYS A 126 -2.59 -7.12 -4.20
C LYS A 126 -2.92 -7.81 -5.51
N HIS A 127 -4.00 -7.41 -6.17
CA HIS A 127 -4.39 -7.98 -7.46
C HIS A 127 -3.28 -7.81 -8.49
N THR A 128 -2.59 -6.68 -8.45
CA THR A 128 -1.48 -6.40 -9.35
C THR A 128 -0.27 -7.27 -9.03
N TYR A 129 0.07 -7.40 -7.75
CA TYR A 129 1.27 -8.13 -7.34
C TYR A 129 1.19 -9.64 -7.57
N VAL A 130 -0.01 -10.20 -7.63
CA VAL A 130 -0.17 -11.66 -7.81
C VAL A 130 -0.24 -12.08 -9.27
N GLN A 131 -0.08 -11.15 -10.20
CA GLN A 131 -0.10 -11.46 -11.63
C GLN A 131 1.15 -10.89 -12.30
N GLU A 132 1.45 -11.40 -13.49
CA GLU A 132 2.53 -10.83 -14.29
C GLU A 132 2.04 -9.51 -14.88
N THR A 133 2.78 -8.45 -14.59
CA THR A 133 2.43 -7.11 -15.05
C THR A 133 3.59 -6.58 -15.88
N PRO A 134 3.40 -6.35 -17.18
CA PRO A 134 4.48 -5.85 -18.02
C PRO A 134 4.93 -4.47 -17.59
N VAL A 135 6.23 -4.23 -17.66
CA VAL A 135 6.83 -2.90 -17.41
C VAL A 135 7.59 -2.50 -18.67
N ARG A 136 7.21 -1.38 -19.25
CA ARG A 136 7.88 -0.84 -20.42
C ARG A 136 8.71 0.36 -20.03
N MET A 137 9.84 0.52 -20.72
CA MET A 137 10.77 1.60 -20.39
C MET A 137 11.28 2.22 -21.68
N ASP A 138 11.41 3.53 -21.68
CA ASP A 138 12.02 4.29 -22.76
C ASP A 138 13.03 5.26 -22.13
N VAL A 139 14.23 5.32 -22.71
CA VAL A 139 15.31 6.17 -22.16
C VAL A 139 15.65 7.25 -23.19
N THR A 140 15.63 8.49 -22.75
CA THR A 140 16.04 9.62 -23.57
C THR A 140 17.19 10.34 -22.89
N VAL A 141 18.23 10.63 -23.66
CA VAL A 141 19.36 11.44 -23.17
C VAL A 141 19.32 12.78 -23.89
N ARG A 142 19.22 13.85 -23.14
CA ARG A 142 19.27 15.20 -23.70
C ARG A 142 20.71 15.68 -23.68
N ARG A 143 21.15 16.25 -24.81
CA ARG A 143 22.51 16.78 -24.97
C ARG A 143 22.52 18.28 -24.88
#